data_b7d8be911c2b594d8aee15bd34972bc7
#
_entry.id   b7d8be911c2b594d8aee15bd34972bc7
#
_cell.length_a   1.000
_cell.length_b   1.000
_cell.length_c   1.000
_cell.angle_alpha   90.00
_cell.angle_beta   90.00
_cell.angle_gamma   90.00
#
_symmetry.space_group_name_H-M   'P 1'
#
loop_
_entity.id
_entity.type
_entity.pdbx_description
1 polymer ?
#
loop_
_entity_poly.entity_id
_entity_poly.type
_entity_poly.pdbx_seq_one_letter_code
_entity_poly.pdbx_strand_id
1 'polypeptide(L)'
;MMTRKIEIHIQALASLLERDKTEFSDFRSFNDYKKQQIRAYRNQLLADQLKCLTTDLQFSKHEYGKPFLSSHTLEFNHSHSQQYYALAMSERMKEIGVDVEELDRKVRFDALAQHAFHAEEYQTWQQQDQDPEYWLRVWTTKEAILKASGLGIRLDLNSLNTQVHATNYGGMCSHPLIGTVA
;
A
#
# COMPACT_ATOMS: atom_id res chain seq x y z
N MET A 1 -1.97 -26.46 -12.49
CA MET A 1 -1.66 -25.66 -11.28
C MET A 1 -2.24 -24.28 -11.50
N MET A 2 -3.27 -23.86 -10.73
CA MET A 2 -3.88 -22.53 -10.92
C MET A 2 -2.92 -21.47 -10.37
N THR A 3 -2.43 -20.59 -11.21
CA THR A 3 -1.58 -19.47 -10.81
C THR A 3 -2.33 -18.52 -9.88
N ARG A 4 -1.76 -18.23 -8.72
CA ARG A 4 -2.22 -17.17 -7.84
C ARG A 4 -1.91 -15.85 -8.53
N LYS A 5 -2.94 -15.12 -8.99
CA LYS A 5 -2.77 -13.86 -9.71
C LYS A 5 -3.19 -12.71 -8.80
N ILE A 6 -2.26 -11.82 -8.54
CA ILE A 6 -2.53 -10.49 -7.99
C ILE A 6 -2.35 -9.50 -9.13
N GLU A 7 -3.32 -8.65 -9.33
CA GLU A 7 -3.24 -7.53 -10.26
C GLU A 7 -2.90 -6.27 -9.49
N ILE A 8 -1.93 -5.52 -10.01
CA ILE A 8 -1.41 -4.31 -9.34
C ILE A 8 -1.50 -3.16 -10.32
N HIS A 9 -2.13 -2.08 -9.88
CA HIS A 9 -2.20 -0.79 -10.57
C HIS A 9 -1.43 0.25 -9.79
N ILE A 10 -0.55 0.96 -10.47
CA ILE A 10 0.20 2.07 -9.89
C ILE A 10 0.01 3.28 -10.79
N GLN A 11 -0.34 4.41 -10.18
CA GLN A 11 -0.68 5.63 -10.88
C GLN A 11 -0.09 6.85 -10.18
N ALA A 12 0.48 7.76 -10.97
CA ALA A 12 0.87 9.07 -10.44
C ALA A 12 -0.37 9.86 -10.03
N LEU A 13 -0.39 10.39 -8.81
CA LEU A 13 -1.54 11.15 -8.30
C LEU A 13 -1.81 12.41 -9.14
N ALA A 14 -0.75 13.03 -9.68
CA ALA A 14 -0.90 14.19 -10.54
C ALA A 14 -1.80 13.94 -11.77
N SER A 15 -1.84 12.70 -12.29
CA SER A 15 -2.70 12.35 -13.42
C SER A 15 -4.16 12.07 -13.02
N LEU A 16 -4.44 11.94 -11.72
CA LEU A 16 -5.80 11.79 -11.20
C LEU A 16 -6.43 13.11 -10.80
N LEU A 17 -5.63 14.18 -10.68
CA LEU A 17 -6.05 15.47 -10.18
C LEU A 17 -6.17 16.44 -11.37
N GLU A 18 -7.40 16.79 -11.72
CA GLU A 18 -7.68 17.78 -12.78
C GLU A 18 -7.49 19.22 -12.31
N ARG A 19 -7.50 19.44 -10.98
CA ARG A 19 -7.42 20.76 -10.35
C ARG A 19 -6.16 20.88 -9.51
N ASP A 20 -5.50 22.03 -9.62
CA ASP A 20 -4.32 22.36 -8.83
C ASP A 20 -4.70 22.78 -7.40
N LYS A 21 -3.76 22.57 -6.48
CA LYS A 21 -3.92 22.93 -5.06
C LYS A 21 -4.26 24.41 -4.88
N THR A 22 -3.78 25.28 -5.74
CA THR A 22 -4.01 26.74 -5.70
C THR A 22 -5.45 27.13 -5.99
N GLU A 23 -6.25 26.24 -6.57
CA GLU A 23 -7.67 26.48 -6.85
C GLU A 23 -8.58 26.26 -5.63
N PHE A 24 -8.02 25.85 -4.51
CA PHE A 24 -8.78 25.56 -3.29
C PHE A 24 -8.54 26.63 -2.22
N SER A 25 -9.59 26.94 -1.46
CA SER A 25 -9.54 27.95 -0.40
C SER A 25 -8.59 27.59 0.73
N ASP A 26 -8.37 26.29 0.96
CA ASP A 26 -7.54 25.77 2.03
C ASP A 26 -7.06 24.34 1.75
N PHE A 27 -6.08 23.89 2.56
CA PHE A 27 -5.49 22.58 2.44
C PHE A 27 -6.47 21.43 2.70
N ARG A 28 -7.46 21.65 3.55
CA ARG A 28 -8.48 20.64 3.86
C ARG A 28 -9.36 20.35 2.65
N SER A 29 -9.85 21.39 2.01
CA SER A 29 -10.67 21.31 0.80
C SER A 29 -9.92 20.58 -0.33
N PHE A 30 -8.65 20.91 -0.54
CA PHE A 30 -7.82 20.18 -1.50
C PHE A 30 -7.65 18.70 -1.13
N ASN A 31 -7.39 18.37 0.15
CA ASN A 31 -7.26 16.98 0.57
C ASN A 31 -8.56 16.19 0.42
N ASP A 32 -9.69 16.79 0.67
CA ASP A 32 -10.99 16.13 0.48
C ASP A 32 -11.26 15.87 -1.01
N TYR A 33 -10.94 16.82 -1.87
CA TYR A 33 -10.95 16.63 -3.32
C TYR A 33 -10.00 15.48 -3.74
N LYS A 34 -8.73 15.50 -3.30
CA LYS A 34 -7.75 14.43 -3.57
C LYS A 34 -8.28 13.05 -3.17
N LYS A 35 -8.84 12.93 -1.96
CA LYS A 35 -9.45 11.67 -1.48
C LYS A 35 -10.62 11.22 -2.36
N GLN A 36 -11.43 12.17 -2.85
CA GLN A 36 -12.54 11.88 -3.75
C GLN A 36 -12.05 11.33 -5.09
N GLN A 37 -11.02 11.94 -5.70
CA GLN A 37 -10.44 11.48 -6.96
C GLN A 37 -9.81 10.08 -6.81
N ILE A 38 -9.04 9.85 -5.76
CA ILE A 38 -8.46 8.53 -5.45
C ILE A 38 -9.57 7.48 -5.30
N ARG A 39 -10.65 7.82 -4.61
CA ARG A 39 -11.78 6.90 -4.41
C ARG A 39 -12.52 6.61 -5.72
N ALA A 40 -12.72 7.61 -6.56
CA ALA A 40 -13.34 7.45 -7.87
C ALA A 40 -12.50 6.53 -8.76
N TYR A 41 -11.20 6.78 -8.84
CA TYR A 41 -10.26 5.95 -9.61
C TYR A 41 -10.24 4.50 -9.11
N ARG A 42 -10.13 4.28 -7.80
CA ARG A 42 -10.23 2.94 -7.20
C ARG A 42 -11.52 2.22 -7.62
N ASN A 43 -12.65 2.91 -7.47
CA ASN A 43 -13.94 2.32 -7.76
C ASN A 43 -14.07 1.98 -9.24
N GLN A 44 -13.51 2.79 -10.13
CA GLN A 44 -13.50 2.50 -11.57
C GLN A 44 -12.71 1.23 -11.86
N LEU A 45 -11.49 1.09 -11.33
CA LEU A 45 -10.66 -0.10 -11.53
C LEU A 45 -11.34 -1.38 -10.99
N LEU A 46 -11.98 -1.30 -9.83
CA LEU A 46 -12.71 -2.42 -9.24
C LEU A 46 -13.92 -2.80 -10.10
N ALA A 47 -14.67 -1.82 -10.60
CA ALA A 47 -15.82 -2.04 -11.47
C ALA A 47 -15.42 -2.65 -12.82
N ASP A 48 -14.32 -2.17 -13.42
CA ASP A 48 -13.77 -2.72 -14.67
C ASP A 48 -13.35 -4.18 -14.50
N GLN A 49 -12.67 -4.52 -13.39
CA GLN A 49 -12.29 -5.90 -13.07
C GLN A 49 -13.50 -6.81 -12.91
N LEU A 50 -14.55 -6.32 -12.25
CA LEU A 50 -15.78 -7.06 -11.99
C LEU A 50 -16.78 -7.01 -13.15
N LYS A 51 -16.52 -6.18 -14.18
CA LYS A 51 -17.41 -5.94 -15.33
C LYS A 51 -18.81 -5.49 -14.89
N CYS A 52 -18.86 -4.59 -13.91
CA CYS A 52 -20.09 -4.01 -13.36
C CYS A 52 -20.04 -2.48 -13.35
N LEU A 53 -21.12 -1.82 -12.94
CA LEU A 53 -21.11 -0.38 -12.77
C LEU A 53 -20.49 0.00 -11.42
N THR A 54 -19.89 1.18 -11.31
CA THR A 54 -19.36 1.70 -10.04
C THR A 54 -20.45 1.86 -8.97
N THR A 55 -21.70 2.06 -9.38
CA THR A 55 -22.89 2.12 -8.52
C THR A 55 -23.27 0.78 -7.88
N ASP A 56 -22.80 -0.33 -8.46
CA ASP A 56 -23.09 -1.68 -7.95
C ASP A 56 -22.11 -2.10 -6.85
N LEU A 57 -21.03 -1.33 -6.68
CA LEU A 57 -20.02 -1.59 -5.66
C LEU A 57 -20.51 -1.16 -4.28
N GLN A 58 -20.63 -2.12 -3.38
CA GLN A 58 -20.95 -1.87 -1.98
C GLN A 58 -19.72 -2.16 -1.12
N PHE A 59 -19.35 -1.19 -0.28
CA PHE A 59 -18.18 -1.28 0.59
C PHE A 59 -18.59 -1.42 2.05
N SER A 60 -17.87 -2.27 2.75
CA SER A 60 -17.93 -2.42 4.21
C SER A 60 -16.52 -2.36 4.79
N LYS A 61 -16.40 -2.39 6.10
CA LYS A 61 -15.10 -2.39 6.79
C LYS A 61 -15.02 -3.58 7.73
N HIS A 62 -13.86 -4.22 7.77
CA HIS A 62 -13.52 -5.16 8.83
C HIS A 62 -13.40 -4.45 10.18
N GLU A 63 -13.29 -5.21 11.25
CA GLU A 63 -13.23 -4.71 12.63
C GLU A 63 -12.22 -3.57 12.82
N TYR A 64 -11.06 -3.65 12.18
CA TYR A 64 -9.99 -2.64 12.29
C TYR A 64 -9.91 -1.68 11.10
N GLY A 65 -10.99 -1.56 10.35
CA GLY A 65 -11.14 -0.52 9.35
C GLY A 65 -10.66 -0.84 7.94
N LYS A 66 -10.07 -2.03 7.68
CA LYS A 66 -9.73 -2.47 6.32
C LYS A 66 -11.00 -2.54 5.49
N PRO A 67 -11.10 -1.80 4.36
CA PRO A 67 -12.28 -1.84 3.50
C PRO A 67 -12.33 -3.15 2.71
N PHE A 68 -13.53 -3.63 2.44
CA PHE A 68 -13.80 -4.76 1.55
C PHE A 68 -15.08 -4.54 0.75
N LEU A 69 -15.23 -5.27 -0.36
CA LEU A 69 -16.47 -5.30 -1.14
C LEU A 69 -17.46 -6.28 -0.52
N SER A 70 -18.60 -5.78 -0.04
CA SER A 70 -19.67 -6.64 0.49
C SER A 70 -20.55 -7.22 -0.63
N SER A 71 -20.52 -6.64 -1.82
CA SER A 71 -21.29 -7.09 -2.99
C SER A 71 -20.58 -8.16 -3.83
N HIS A 72 -19.26 -8.33 -3.69
CA HIS A 72 -18.44 -9.19 -4.54
C HIS A 72 -17.31 -9.86 -3.75
N THR A 73 -16.76 -10.94 -4.28
CA THR A 73 -15.67 -11.72 -3.66
C THR A 73 -14.26 -11.23 -4.01
N LEU A 74 -14.14 -10.13 -4.77
CA LEU A 74 -12.86 -9.54 -5.14
C LEU A 74 -12.19 -8.95 -3.90
N GLU A 75 -11.05 -9.49 -3.51
CA GLU A 75 -10.20 -8.89 -2.49
C GLU A 75 -9.40 -7.73 -3.07
N PHE A 76 -9.28 -6.65 -2.32
CA PHE A 76 -8.47 -5.52 -2.73
C PHE A 76 -7.81 -4.84 -1.53
N ASN A 77 -6.70 -4.18 -1.80
CA ASN A 77 -6.06 -3.26 -0.88
C ASN A 77 -5.44 -2.11 -1.65
N HIS A 78 -5.38 -0.93 -1.04
CA HIS A 78 -4.79 0.24 -1.68
C HIS A 78 -3.95 1.07 -0.71
N SER A 79 -2.97 1.76 -1.27
CA SER A 79 -2.13 2.73 -0.58
C SER A 79 -1.92 3.96 -1.44
N HIS A 80 -1.49 5.05 -0.82
CA HIS A 80 -1.00 6.21 -1.53
C HIS A 80 0.07 6.92 -0.70
N SER A 81 1.05 7.45 -1.39
CA SER A 81 2.08 8.34 -0.87
C SER A 81 1.77 9.80 -1.25
N GLN A 82 2.79 10.64 -1.33
CA GLN A 82 2.58 12.02 -1.79
C GLN A 82 2.30 12.10 -3.29
N GLN A 83 2.98 11.27 -4.11
CA GLN A 83 2.97 11.34 -5.56
C GLN A 83 2.29 10.15 -6.23
N TYR A 84 2.15 9.01 -5.55
CA TYR A 84 1.67 7.78 -6.16
C TYR A 84 0.48 7.18 -5.42
N TYR A 85 -0.34 6.50 -6.19
CA TYR A 85 -1.41 5.62 -5.73
C TYR A 85 -1.12 4.21 -6.18
N ALA A 86 -1.36 3.23 -5.32
CA ALA A 86 -1.26 1.80 -5.62
C ALA A 86 -2.54 1.07 -5.23
N LEU A 87 -3.00 0.16 -6.09
CA LEU A 87 -4.11 -0.76 -5.84
C LEU A 87 -3.67 -2.17 -6.18
N ALA A 88 -3.87 -3.10 -5.26
CA ALA A 88 -3.73 -4.54 -5.49
C ALA A 88 -5.12 -5.19 -5.44
N MET A 89 -5.39 -6.13 -6.37
CA MET A 89 -6.66 -6.85 -6.47
C MET A 89 -6.42 -8.34 -6.73
N SER A 90 -7.28 -9.20 -6.20
CA SER A 90 -7.26 -10.63 -6.48
C SER A 90 -8.62 -11.28 -6.24
N GLU A 91 -9.05 -12.13 -7.16
CA GLU A 91 -10.22 -13.01 -6.99
C GLU A 91 -9.88 -14.31 -6.23
N ARG A 92 -8.59 -14.57 -6.02
CA ARG A 92 -8.10 -15.87 -5.52
C ARG A 92 -7.37 -15.81 -4.20
N MET A 93 -6.84 -14.65 -3.85
CA MET A 93 -6.15 -14.40 -2.58
C MET A 93 -7.14 -13.78 -1.61
N LYS A 94 -7.14 -14.23 -0.36
CA LYS A 94 -8.05 -13.71 0.67
C LYS A 94 -7.47 -12.54 1.46
N GLU A 95 -6.14 -12.46 1.51
CA GLU A 95 -5.45 -11.45 2.28
C GLU A 95 -4.37 -10.85 1.40
N ILE A 96 -4.59 -9.64 0.93
CA ILE A 96 -3.63 -8.87 0.16
C ILE A 96 -3.41 -7.52 0.80
N GLY A 97 -2.18 -7.03 0.68
CA GLY A 97 -1.79 -5.71 1.12
C GLY A 97 -0.83 -5.09 0.11
N VAL A 98 -0.91 -3.79 -0.03
CA VAL A 98 0.00 -3.00 -0.86
C VAL A 98 0.41 -1.75 -0.11
N ASP A 99 1.68 -1.38 -0.24
CA ASP A 99 2.18 -0.09 0.19
C ASP A 99 3.05 0.56 -0.89
N VAL A 100 3.11 1.89 -0.89
CA VAL A 100 3.89 2.67 -1.85
C VAL A 100 4.48 3.90 -1.16
N GLU A 101 5.79 4.11 -1.37
CA GLU A 101 6.53 5.24 -0.84
C GLU A 101 7.47 5.82 -1.90
N GLU A 102 7.82 7.10 -1.79
CA GLU A 102 8.83 7.72 -2.62
C GLU A 102 10.25 7.43 -2.10
N LEU A 103 11.20 7.22 -3.02
CA LEU A 103 12.61 7.02 -2.67
C LEU A 103 13.26 8.27 -2.05
N ASP A 104 12.74 9.45 -2.36
CA ASP A 104 13.20 10.73 -1.81
C ASP A 104 12.47 11.16 -0.53
N ARG A 105 11.67 10.26 0.06
CA ARG A 105 10.93 10.50 1.30
C ARG A 105 11.89 10.91 2.42
N LYS A 106 11.62 12.06 3.02
CA LYS A 106 12.39 12.57 4.17
C LYS A 106 11.70 12.19 5.48
N VAL A 107 12.30 11.26 6.20
CA VAL A 107 11.83 10.83 7.52
C VAL A 107 13.02 10.71 8.48
N ARG A 108 12.75 10.61 9.77
CA ARG A 108 13.74 10.25 10.77
C ARG A 108 13.96 8.73 10.75
N PHE A 109 14.74 8.29 9.76
CA PHE A 109 14.96 6.87 9.47
C PHE A 109 15.34 6.05 10.71
N ASP A 110 16.34 6.53 11.47
CA ASP A 110 16.84 5.79 12.63
C ASP A 110 15.79 5.61 13.73
N ALA A 111 15.10 6.67 14.11
CA ALA A 111 14.07 6.60 15.17
C ALA A 111 12.91 5.66 14.79
N LEU A 112 12.50 5.66 13.52
CA LEU A 112 11.45 4.76 13.04
C LEU A 112 11.95 3.32 12.92
N ALA A 113 13.19 3.12 12.46
CA ALA A 113 13.78 1.78 12.36
C ALA A 113 13.91 1.12 13.74
N GLN A 114 14.35 1.85 14.77
CA GLN A 114 14.44 1.33 16.13
C GLN A 114 13.09 0.84 16.69
N HIS A 115 11.99 1.43 16.27
CA HIS A 115 10.66 1.04 16.71
C HIS A 115 10.00 -0.06 15.86
N ALA A 116 10.32 -0.09 14.57
CA ALA A 116 9.58 -0.90 13.63
C ALA A 116 10.37 -2.07 13.04
N PHE A 117 11.70 -1.99 13.00
CA PHE A 117 12.50 -3.03 12.37
C PHE A 117 12.78 -4.18 13.34
N HIS A 118 12.78 -5.39 12.83
CA HIS A 118 13.36 -6.54 13.53
C HIS A 118 14.86 -6.29 13.77
N ALA A 119 15.41 -6.88 14.83
CA ALA A 119 16.82 -6.67 15.20
C ALA A 119 17.79 -6.96 14.04
N GLU A 120 17.54 -8.03 13.27
CA GLU A 120 18.36 -8.40 12.12
C GLU A 120 18.23 -7.40 10.95
N GLU A 121 17.02 -6.88 10.72
CA GLU A 121 16.79 -5.85 9.69
C GLU A 121 17.50 -4.54 10.06
N TYR A 122 17.40 -4.13 11.32
CA TYR A 122 18.09 -2.95 11.82
C TYR A 122 19.60 -3.10 11.71
N GLN A 123 20.15 -4.26 12.13
CA GLN A 123 21.56 -4.55 12.00
C GLN A 123 22.04 -4.54 10.54
N THR A 124 21.26 -5.15 9.64
CA THR A 124 21.57 -5.15 8.21
C THR A 124 21.59 -3.75 7.64
N TRP A 125 20.60 -2.92 8.00
CA TRP A 125 20.55 -1.53 7.57
C TRP A 125 21.76 -0.73 8.05
N GLN A 126 22.20 -0.92 9.30
CA GLN A 126 23.41 -0.29 9.82
C GLN A 126 24.69 -0.75 9.07
N GLN A 127 24.77 -2.04 8.71
CA GLN A 127 25.89 -2.59 7.93
C GLN A 127 25.92 -2.12 6.45
N GLN A 128 24.80 -1.64 5.94
CA GLN A 128 24.65 -1.07 4.60
C GLN A 128 24.73 0.47 4.60
N ASP A 129 25.54 1.05 5.50
CA ASP A 129 25.72 2.50 5.62
C ASP A 129 24.41 3.28 5.72
N GLN A 130 23.39 2.66 6.35
CA GLN A 130 22.07 3.23 6.52
C GLN A 130 21.36 3.55 5.19
N ASP A 131 21.51 2.66 4.21
CA ASP A 131 20.91 2.80 2.88
C ASP A 131 19.40 3.09 2.96
N PRO A 132 18.95 4.25 2.42
CA PRO A 132 17.53 4.62 2.43
C PRO A 132 16.65 3.67 1.61
N GLU A 133 17.17 3.08 0.52
CA GLU A 133 16.40 2.16 -0.30
C GLU A 133 16.11 0.85 0.45
N TYR A 134 17.11 0.29 1.14
CA TYR A 134 16.90 -0.86 2.00
C TYR A 134 15.87 -0.55 3.09
N TRP A 135 16.00 0.60 3.75
CA TRP A 135 15.05 1.04 4.78
C TRP A 135 13.61 1.10 4.24
N LEU A 136 13.41 1.73 3.08
CA LEU A 136 12.10 1.84 2.46
C LEU A 136 11.53 0.49 2.06
N ARG A 137 12.35 -0.45 1.60
CA ARG A 137 11.91 -1.82 1.29
C ARG A 137 11.40 -2.54 2.53
N VAL A 138 12.12 -2.47 3.65
CA VAL A 138 11.66 -3.06 4.92
C VAL A 138 10.36 -2.40 5.35
N TRP A 139 10.31 -1.08 5.34
CA TRP A 139 9.14 -0.31 5.76
C TRP A 139 7.90 -0.64 4.93
N THR A 140 7.97 -0.52 3.61
CA THR A 140 6.83 -0.80 2.72
C THR A 140 6.38 -2.25 2.80
N THR A 141 7.31 -3.20 3.00
CA THR A 141 6.96 -4.60 3.20
C THR A 141 6.16 -4.79 4.48
N LYS A 142 6.60 -4.20 5.60
CA LYS A 142 5.88 -4.26 6.88
C LYS A 142 4.49 -3.62 6.78
N GLU A 143 4.40 -2.44 6.18
CA GLU A 143 3.12 -1.75 5.96
C GLU A 143 2.17 -2.57 5.07
N ALA A 144 2.68 -3.20 4.00
CA ALA A 144 1.88 -4.09 3.15
C ALA A 144 1.36 -5.31 3.94
N ILE A 145 2.20 -5.94 4.78
CA ILE A 145 1.79 -7.06 5.64
C ILE A 145 0.73 -6.62 6.64
N LEU A 146 0.90 -5.47 7.30
CA LEU A 146 -0.13 -4.91 8.20
C LEU A 146 -1.47 -4.70 7.48
N LYS A 147 -1.42 -4.16 6.26
CA LYS A 147 -2.62 -3.93 5.43
C LYS A 147 -3.25 -5.24 4.98
N ALA A 148 -2.43 -6.27 4.67
CA ALA A 148 -2.92 -7.60 4.33
C ALA A 148 -3.67 -8.23 5.49
N SER A 149 -3.06 -8.26 6.68
CA SER A 149 -3.64 -8.84 7.89
C SER A 149 -4.92 -8.12 8.35
N GLY A 150 -5.07 -6.85 8.02
CA GLY A 150 -6.18 -6.01 8.46
C GLY A 150 -6.15 -5.66 9.96
N LEU A 151 -5.08 -6.03 10.68
CA LEU A 151 -4.94 -5.79 12.14
C LEU A 151 -4.54 -4.34 12.47
N GLY A 152 -4.07 -3.58 11.46
CA GLY A 152 -3.56 -2.23 11.65
C GLY A 152 -2.34 -2.21 12.58
N ILE A 153 -2.19 -1.14 13.35
CA ILE A 153 -1.05 -0.91 14.27
C ILE A 153 -0.97 -1.88 15.48
N ARG A 154 -1.85 -2.87 15.56
CA ARG A 154 -1.84 -3.86 16.65
C ARG A 154 -0.81 -4.96 16.47
N LEU A 155 -0.27 -5.11 15.27
CA LEU A 155 0.85 -6.01 15.03
C LEU A 155 2.13 -5.33 15.51
N ASP A 156 2.90 -6.03 16.32
CA ASP A 156 4.20 -5.56 16.75
C ASP A 156 5.20 -5.70 15.59
N LEU A 157 5.50 -4.57 14.95
CA LEU A 157 6.32 -4.52 13.73
C LEU A 157 7.74 -5.01 13.97
N ASN A 158 8.29 -4.82 15.17
CA ASN A 158 9.67 -5.24 15.44
C ASN A 158 9.78 -6.75 15.68
N SER A 159 8.70 -7.44 15.99
CA SER A 159 8.66 -8.89 16.05
C SER A 159 8.60 -9.56 14.67
N LEU A 160 8.26 -8.80 13.63
CA LEU A 160 8.15 -9.28 12.27
C LEU A 160 9.47 -9.12 11.52
N ASN A 161 10.12 -10.22 11.16
CA ASN A 161 11.26 -10.20 10.24
C ASN A 161 10.78 -10.42 8.81
N THR A 162 10.88 -9.41 7.96
CA THR A 162 10.42 -9.48 6.56
C THR A 162 11.39 -10.19 5.64
N GLN A 163 12.62 -10.45 6.09
CA GLN A 163 13.69 -11.09 5.32
C GLN A 163 13.81 -10.51 3.89
N VAL A 164 13.84 -9.20 3.78
CA VAL A 164 13.85 -8.47 2.48
C VAL A 164 14.95 -8.95 1.53
N HIS A 165 15.99 -9.62 2.04
CA HIS A 165 17.02 -10.27 1.22
C HIS A 165 16.56 -11.56 0.55
N ALA A 166 15.50 -12.19 1.03
CA ALA A 166 14.99 -13.42 0.42
C ALA A 166 14.15 -13.06 -0.81
N THR A 167 14.71 -13.25 -1.98
CA THR A 167 14.08 -12.98 -3.28
C THR A 167 12.81 -13.80 -3.55
N ASN A 168 12.39 -14.68 -2.64
CA ASN A 168 11.31 -15.64 -2.82
C ASN A 168 10.40 -15.77 -1.59
N TYR A 169 10.00 -14.69 -0.97
CA TYR A 169 8.99 -14.79 0.10
C TYR A 169 7.59 -14.80 -0.48
N GLY A 170 6.98 -15.98 -0.49
CA GLY A 170 5.54 -16.28 -0.46
C GLY A 170 4.59 -15.43 -1.31
N GLY A 171 5.03 -14.73 -2.33
CA GLY A 171 4.22 -13.84 -3.15
C GLY A 171 4.51 -12.34 -2.92
N MET A 172 5.53 -11.99 -2.16
CA MET A 172 5.97 -10.59 -2.08
C MET A 172 6.74 -10.21 -3.33
N CYS A 173 6.39 -9.08 -3.90
CA CYS A 173 7.06 -8.46 -5.04
C CYS A 173 7.47 -7.04 -4.63
N SER A 174 8.76 -6.72 -4.72
CA SER A 174 9.24 -5.35 -4.56
C SER A 174 9.57 -4.77 -5.93
N HIS A 175 9.04 -3.59 -6.20
CA HIS A 175 9.41 -2.81 -7.37
C HIS A 175 10.37 -1.69 -6.93
N PRO A 176 11.55 -1.54 -7.56
CA PRO A 176 12.58 -0.61 -7.10
C PRO A 176 12.15 0.88 -7.06
N LEU A 177 11.09 1.23 -7.76
CA LEU A 177 10.59 2.61 -7.80
C LEU A 177 9.31 2.84 -7.01
N ILE A 178 8.58 1.80 -6.56
CA ILE A 178 7.15 2.00 -6.26
C ILE A 178 6.66 1.24 -5.02
N GLY A 179 7.41 0.31 -4.45
CA GLY A 179 7.01 -0.33 -3.22
C GLY A 179 6.91 -1.85 -3.26
N THR A 180 6.30 -2.40 -2.23
CA THR A 180 6.20 -3.84 -1.98
C THR A 180 4.75 -4.27 -1.97
N VAL A 181 4.47 -5.43 -2.59
CA VAL A 181 3.18 -6.13 -2.52
C VAL A 181 3.40 -7.43 -1.76
N ALA A 182 2.64 -7.67 -0.71
CA ALA A 182 2.65 -8.87 0.11
C ALA A 182 1.42 -9.75 -0.15
#